data_e9c1f3f7e66ad82831542b3813d9ee82
#
_entry.id   e9c1f3f7e66ad82831542b3813d9ee82
#
_cell.length_a   1.000
_cell.length_b   1.000
_cell.length_c   1.000
_cell.angle_alpha   90.00
_cell.angle_beta   90.00
_cell.angle_gamma   90.00
#
_symmetry.space_group_name_H-M   'P 1'
#
loop_
_entity.id
_entity.type
_entity.pdbx_description
1 polymer ?
#
loop_
_entity_poly.entity_id
_entity_poly.type
_entity_poly.pdbx_seq_one_letter_code
_entity_poly.pdbx_strand_id
1 'polypeptide(L)'
;MREAYFVNDHKYMIDLFSGLGGASEAFVNDDEWMVHRFDNNPLLEEIEYTHITDNMFLDAEKLCIFLCNGYGKQVDLIWASPPCTDFSSAYNAPKSKKSRGEKGFESWEPDFELLKSTIQFITLHQPKYWVIENVAGSIKMFEKYLGKPTQIIGSQVLWGNFPFIMLSPGFKKNKSDGDSWSSDPLRANKRAKVPYEISQGLKIAMEEQRTLWEWV
;
A
#
# COMPACT_ATOMS: atom_id res chain seq x y z
N MET A 1 -2.18 -35.40 -24.92
CA MET A 1 -1.73 -35.27 -23.51
C MET A 1 -1.82 -33.81 -23.15
N ARG A 2 -2.73 -33.42 -22.26
CA ARG A 2 -2.79 -32.05 -21.73
C ARG A 2 -1.68 -31.97 -20.69
N GLU A 3 -0.69 -31.14 -20.94
CA GLU A 3 0.28 -30.77 -19.92
C GLU A 3 -0.51 -30.22 -18.73
N ALA A 4 -0.43 -30.92 -17.60
CA ALA A 4 -0.90 -30.40 -16.34
C ALA A 4 0.00 -29.19 -16.03
N TYR A 5 -0.48 -28.00 -16.28
CA TYR A 5 0.09 -26.80 -15.71
C TYR A 5 -0.01 -26.99 -14.20
N PHE A 6 1.11 -27.25 -13.59
CA PHE A 6 1.23 -27.20 -12.13
C PHE A 6 0.77 -25.80 -11.73
N VAL A 7 -0.38 -25.73 -11.11
CA VAL A 7 -0.83 -24.52 -10.41
C VAL A 7 0.13 -24.37 -9.27
N ASN A 8 1.19 -23.59 -9.50
CA ASN A 8 2.16 -23.28 -8.47
C ASN A 8 1.42 -22.71 -7.28
N ASP A 9 1.84 -23.09 -6.09
CA ASP A 9 1.22 -22.73 -4.81
C ASP A 9 1.59 -21.30 -4.39
N HIS A 10 1.72 -20.40 -5.39
CA HIS A 10 2.06 -19.00 -5.17
C HIS A 10 1.02 -18.30 -4.31
N LYS A 11 1.53 -17.43 -3.48
CA LYS A 11 0.79 -16.41 -2.75
C LYS A 11 0.64 -15.18 -3.65
N TYR A 12 -0.47 -14.48 -3.52
CA TYR A 12 -0.79 -13.33 -4.37
C TYR A 12 -0.87 -12.04 -3.56
N MET A 13 -0.12 -11.04 -4.00
CA MET A 13 -0.17 -9.68 -3.43
C MET A 13 -0.63 -8.68 -4.49
N ILE A 14 -1.58 -7.84 -4.10
CA ILE A 14 -2.01 -6.65 -4.84
C ILE A 14 -1.52 -5.42 -4.09
N ASP A 15 -0.74 -4.56 -4.77
CA ASP A 15 -0.21 -3.29 -4.25
C ASP A 15 -0.86 -2.13 -5.01
N LEU A 16 -1.86 -1.50 -4.41
CA LEU A 16 -2.61 -0.37 -4.97
C LEU A 16 -1.96 0.95 -4.60
N PHE A 17 -1.89 1.88 -5.56
CA PHE A 17 -1.15 3.14 -5.44
C PHE A 17 0.33 2.87 -5.13
N SER A 18 0.91 1.93 -5.88
CA SER A 18 2.18 1.28 -5.53
C SER A 18 3.40 2.22 -5.56
N GLY A 19 3.32 3.33 -6.28
CA GLY A 19 4.44 4.25 -6.43
C GLY A 19 5.71 3.53 -6.89
N LEU A 20 6.80 3.69 -6.15
CA LEU A 20 8.06 2.99 -6.40
C LEU A 20 8.10 1.55 -5.84
N GLY A 21 6.97 0.96 -5.51
CA GLY A 21 6.84 -0.42 -5.10
C GLY A 21 7.46 -0.78 -3.75
N GLY A 22 7.65 0.21 -2.86
CA GLY A 22 8.32 -0.02 -1.58
C GLY A 22 7.59 -0.99 -0.66
N ALA A 23 6.26 -0.97 -0.67
CA ALA A 23 5.44 -1.85 0.16
C ALA A 23 5.55 -3.33 -0.24
N SER A 24 5.73 -3.58 -1.52
CA SER A 24 5.80 -4.92 -2.11
C SER A 24 7.23 -5.39 -2.44
N GLU A 25 8.26 -4.60 -2.12
CA GLU A 25 9.64 -4.86 -2.54
C GLU A 25 10.19 -6.20 -2.00
N ALA A 26 9.91 -6.56 -0.76
CA ALA A 26 10.37 -7.83 -0.17
C ALA A 26 9.63 -9.05 -0.73
N PHE A 27 8.42 -8.85 -1.23
CA PHE A 27 7.60 -9.91 -1.82
C PHE A 27 8.01 -10.20 -3.27
N VAL A 28 8.38 -9.17 -4.05
CA VAL A 28 8.88 -9.34 -5.43
C VAL A 28 10.18 -10.14 -5.49
N ASN A 29 10.99 -10.06 -4.44
CA ASN A 29 12.27 -10.79 -4.34
C ASN A 29 12.10 -12.25 -3.86
N ASP A 30 10.88 -12.78 -3.84
CA ASP A 30 10.58 -14.13 -3.39
C ASP A 30 9.70 -14.87 -4.39
N ASP A 31 10.23 -15.96 -4.94
CA ASP A 31 9.57 -16.78 -5.97
C ASP A 31 8.24 -17.42 -5.51
N GLU A 32 7.96 -17.44 -4.20
CA GLU A 32 6.66 -17.91 -3.68
C GLU A 32 5.54 -16.88 -3.85
N TRP A 33 5.87 -15.64 -4.19
CA TRP A 33 4.92 -14.55 -4.29
C TRP A 33 4.74 -14.05 -5.73
N MET A 34 3.50 -13.91 -6.14
CA MET A 34 3.09 -13.21 -7.36
C MET A 34 2.59 -11.83 -6.98
N VAL A 35 3.37 -10.81 -7.32
CA VAL A 35 3.06 -9.41 -6.98
C VAL A 35 2.49 -8.68 -8.19
N HIS A 36 1.38 -7.98 -8.00
CA HIS A 36 0.79 -7.09 -8.99
C HIS A 36 0.67 -5.69 -8.40
N ARG A 37 1.42 -4.76 -8.96
CA ARG A 37 1.42 -3.34 -8.60
C ARG A 37 0.50 -2.57 -9.53
N PHE A 38 -0.29 -1.66 -8.99
CA PHE A 38 -1.16 -0.79 -9.76
C PHE A 38 -0.92 0.68 -9.40
N ASP A 39 -0.71 1.51 -10.40
CA ASP A 39 -0.55 2.96 -10.27
C ASP A 39 -1.07 3.67 -11.52
N ASN A 40 -1.35 4.97 -11.44
CA ASN A 40 -1.77 5.76 -12.60
C ASN A 40 -0.68 6.72 -13.12
N ASN A 41 0.49 6.74 -12.49
CA ASN A 41 1.58 7.59 -12.91
C ASN A 41 2.41 6.90 -14.01
N PRO A 42 2.38 7.37 -15.28
CA PRO A 42 3.10 6.74 -16.37
C PRO A 42 4.63 6.74 -16.20
N LEU A 43 5.17 7.60 -15.34
CA LEU A 43 6.61 7.61 -15.03
C LEU A 43 7.07 6.39 -14.22
N LEU A 44 6.16 5.53 -13.80
CA LEU A 44 6.44 4.31 -13.05
C LEU A 44 6.40 3.05 -13.92
N GLU A 45 6.27 3.19 -15.24
CA GLU A 45 6.20 2.06 -16.18
C GLU A 45 7.41 1.12 -16.09
N GLU A 46 8.59 1.66 -15.80
CA GLU A 46 9.83 0.89 -15.62
C GLU A 46 9.93 0.15 -14.27
N ILE A 47 8.98 0.38 -13.35
CA ILE A 47 8.96 -0.33 -12.08
C ILE A 47 8.36 -1.72 -12.30
N GLU A 48 9.13 -2.73 -11.98
CA GLU A 48 8.81 -4.13 -12.22
C GLU A 48 7.43 -4.53 -11.66
N TYR A 49 6.68 -5.31 -12.44
CA TYR A 49 5.31 -5.78 -12.13
C TYR A 49 4.27 -4.67 -11.93
N THR A 50 4.53 -3.46 -12.44
CA THR A 50 3.59 -2.32 -12.34
C THR A 50 2.67 -2.25 -13.56
N HIS A 51 1.38 -2.22 -13.30
CA HIS A 51 0.32 -1.98 -14.27
C HIS A 51 -0.08 -0.50 -14.20
N ILE A 52 0.27 0.27 -15.23
CA ILE A 52 -0.14 1.68 -15.32
C ILE A 52 -1.58 1.74 -15.85
N THR A 53 -2.49 2.27 -15.03
CA THR A 53 -3.91 2.32 -15.36
C THR A 53 -4.65 3.44 -14.64
N ASP A 54 -5.59 4.07 -15.34
CA ASP A 54 -6.52 5.02 -14.74
C ASP A 54 -7.70 4.33 -14.02
N ASN A 55 -7.88 3.02 -14.26
CA ASN A 55 -8.99 2.22 -13.71
C ASN A 55 -8.48 1.15 -12.73
N MET A 56 -7.61 1.56 -11.82
CA MET A 56 -6.89 0.68 -10.88
C MET A 56 -7.78 -0.38 -10.23
N PHE A 57 -8.91 0.02 -9.64
CA PHE A 57 -9.79 -0.92 -8.95
C PHE A 57 -10.43 -1.93 -9.91
N LEU A 58 -10.84 -1.49 -11.11
CA LEU A 58 -11.44 -2.38 -12.12
C LEU A 58 -10.42 -3.42 -12.61
N ASP A 59 -9.18 -3.00 -12.84
CA ASP A 59 -8.15 -3.90 -13.36
C ASP A 59 -7.65 -4.87 -12.27
N ALA A 60 -7.55 -4.40 -11.03
CA ALA A 60 -7.28 -5.27 -9.89
C ALA A 60 -8.45 -6.25 -9.61
N GLU A 61 -9.71 -5.83 -9.81
CA GLU A 61 -10.89 -6.70 -9.71
C GLU A 61 -10.86 -7.82 -10.75
N LYS A 62 -10.50 -7.51 -12.01
CA LYS A 62 -10.33 -8.54 -13.06
C LYS A 62 -9.33 -9.61 -12.65
N LEU A 63 -8.22 -9.20 -12.03
CA LEU A 63 -7.23 -10.13 -11.48
C LEU A 63 -7.81 -10.98 -10.36
N CYS A 64 -8.51 -10.40 -9.40
CA CYS A 64 -9.16 -11.14 -8.30
C CYS A 64 -10.15 -12.17 -8.84
N ILE A 65 -10.99 -11.79 -9.82
CA ILE A 65 -11.96 -12.68 -10.46
C ILE A 65 -11.24 -13.81 -11.21
N PHE A 66 -10.16 -13.50 -11.93
CA PHE A 66 -9.36 -14.51 -12.62
C PHE A 66 -8.74 -15.53 -11.64
N LEU A 67 -8.17 -15.07 -10.53
CA LEU A 67 -7.62 -15.95 -9.50
C LEU A 67 -8.70 -16.83 -8.85
N CYS A 68 -9.81 -16.24 -8.49
CA CYS A 68 -10.92 -16.96 -7.86
C CYS A 68 -11.54 -18.00 -8.80
N ASN A 69 -11.94 -17.59 -10.00
CA ASN A 69 -12.66 -18.44 -10.95
C ASN A 69 -11.75 -19.42 -11.70
N GLY A 70 -10.51 -19.02 -12.00
CA GLY A 70 -9.56 -19.85 -12.72
C GLY A 70 -8.83 -20.87 -11.86
N TYR A 71 -8.55 -20.53 -10.62
CA TYR A 71 -7.67 -21.32 -9.75
C TYR A 71 -8.25 -21.59 -8.36
N GLY A 72 -9.42 -21.05 -8.01
CA GLY A 72 -10.01 -21.15 -6.67
C GLY A 72 -9.14 -20.49 -5.59
N LYS A 73 -8.35 -19.48 -5.99
CA LYS A 73 -7.40 -18.81 -5.10
C LYS A 73 -7.92 -17.45 -4.66
N GLN A 74 -7.73 -17.16 -3.38
CA GLN A 74 -7.95 -15.86 -2.78
C GLN A 74 -6.63 -15.08 -2.79
N VAL A 75 -6.71 -13.75 -2.87
CA VAL A 75 -5.55 -12.87 -2.69
C VAL A 75 -5.06 -12.96 -1.23
N ASP A 76 -3.78 -13.20 -1.04
CA ASP A 76 -3.19 -13.32 0.31
C ASP A 76 -3.02 -11.96 0.97
N LEU A 77 -2.59 -10.93 0.21
CA LEU A 77 -2.38 -9.59 0.73
C LEU A 77 -2.86 -8.51 -0.24
N ILE A 78 -3.66 -7.58 0.24
CA ILE A 78 -3.89 -6.29 -0.42
C ILE A 78 -3.21 -5.21 0.41
N TRP A 79 -2.24 -4.51 -0.20
CA TRP A 79 -1.69 -3.28 0.33
C TRP A 79 -2.21 -2.10 -0.48
N ALA A 80 -2.56 -1.00 0.17
CA ALA A 80 -2.97 0.22 -0.49
C ALA A 80 -2.40 1.45 0.21
N SER A 81 -1.75 2.35 -0.56
CA SER A 81 -1.21 3.62 -0.09
C SER A 81 -1.89 4.79 -0.82
N PRO A 82 -3.19 5.06 -0.57
CA PRO A 82 -3.90 6.12 -1.27
C PRO A 82 -3.21 7.48 -1.07
N PRO A 83 -3.27 8.39 -2.07
CA PRO A 83 -2.56 9.66 -2.04
C PRO A 83 -2.74 10.43 -0.74
N CYS A 84 -1.63 10.84 -0.13
CA CYS A 84 -1.62 11.51 1.17
C CYS A 84 -1.65 13.05 1.08
N THR A 85 -1.78 13.63 -0.13
CA THR A 85 -1.67 15.09 -0.35
C THR A 85 -2.61 15.89 0.53
N ASP A 86 -3.85 15.46 0.67
CA ASP A 86 -4.87 16.14 1.46
C ASP A 86 -4.68 15.97 2.97
N PHE A 87 -3.98 14.93 3.38
CA PHE A 87 -3.84 14.56 4.80
C PHE A 87 -2.50 14.99 5.38
N SER A 88 -1.54 15.32 4.52
CA SER A 88 -0.18 15.68 4.91
C SER A 88 -0.14 16.96 5.74
N SER A 89 0.77 17.00 6.72
CA SER A 89 1.13 18.21 7.45
C SER A 89 2.30 18.98 6.82
N ALA A 90 2.73 18.60 5.61
CA ALA A 90 3.76 19.31 4.87
C ALA A 90 3.34 20.78 4.62
N TYR A 91 4.31 21.69 4.62
CA TYR A 91 4.04 23.13 4.55
C TYR A 91 3.14 23.54 3.37
N ASN A 92 3.35 22.94 2.19
CA ASN A 92 2.56 23.23 0.99
C ASN A 92 1.29 22.40 0.81
N ALA A 93 0.99 21.48 1.76
CA ALA A 93 -0.23 20.70 1.69
C ALA A 93 -1.49 21.54 1.89
N PRO A 94 -2.61 21.25 1.20
CA PRO A 94 -3.87 22.00 1.32
C PRO A 94 -4.34 22.14 2.77
N LYS A 95 -4.28 21.08 3.56
CA LYS A 95 -4.59 21.10 4.99
C LYS A 95 -3.77 22.13 5.76
N SER A 96 -2.46 22.20 5.51
CA SER A 96 -1.57 23.16 6.17
C SER A 96 -1.83 24.60 5.70
N LYS A 97 -2.16 24.80 4.43
CA LYS A 97 -2.55 26.11 3.88
C LYS A 97 -3.85 26.60 4.49
N LYS A 98 -4.88 25.74 4.57
CA LYS A 98 -6.14 26.05 5.24
C LYS A 98 -5.90 26.45 6.70
N SER A 99 -5.09 25.70 7.44
CA SER A 99 -4.80 25.96 8.86
C SER A 99 -4.06 27.28 9.11
N ARG A 100 -3.32 27.78 8.11
CA ARG A 100 -2.67 29.10 8.15
C ARG A 100 -3.55 30.24 7.63
N GLY A 101 -4.80 29.96 7.20
CA GLY A 101 -5.71 30.95 6.66
C GLY A 101 -5.26 31.51 5.30
N GLU A 102 -4.56 30.70 4.49
CA GLU A 102 -4.15 31.14 3.15
C GLU A 102 -5.37 31.27 2.24
N LYS A 103 -5.37 32.33 1.42
CA LYS A 103 -6.46 32.60 0.47
C LYS A 103 -6.66 31.46 -0.52
N GLY A 104 -7.91 31.13 -0.79
CA GLY A 104 -8.30 30.05 -1.70
C GLY A 104 -8.42 28.68 -1.06
N PHE A 105 -8.16 28.57 0.27
CA PHE A 105 -8.28 27.30 1.01
C PHE A 105 -9.36 27.34 2.10
N GLU A 106 -10.13 28.40 2.21
CA GLU A 106 -11.15 28.61 3.26
C GLU A 106 -12.19 27.49 3.26
N SER A 107 -12.66 27.11 2.07
CA SER A 107 -13.67 26.07 1.85
C SER A 107 -13.09 24.69 1.50
N TRP A 108 -11.75 24.57 1.47
CA TRP A 108 -11.13 23.29 1.11
C TRP A 108 -11.50 22.21 2.14
N GLU A 109 -11.87 21.04 1.63
CA GLU A 109 -12.09 19.81 2.42
C GLU A 109 -11.30 18.66 1.79
N PRO A 110 -10.83 17.69 2.60
CA PRO A 110 -10.11 16.54 2.06
C PRO A 110 -11.03 15.63 1.26
N ASP A 111 -10.52 15.09 0.17
CA ASP A 111 -11.21 14.06 -0.60
C ASP A 111 -10.97 12.66 0.00
N PHE A 112 -12.05 11.92 0.20
CA PHE A 112 -12.03 10.55 0.74
C PHE A 112 -12.45 9.48 -0.28
N GLU A 113 -12.71 9.84 -1.52
CA GLU A 113 -13.27 8.88 -2.50
C GLU A 113 -12.32 7.71 -2.75
N LEU A 114 -11.02 7.95 -2.90
CA LEU A 114 -10.05 6.87 -3.06
C LEU A 114 -9.94 5.98 -1.82
N LEU A 115 -10.04 6.56 -0.61
CA LEU A 115 -10.07 5.77 0.62
C LEU A 115 -11.32 4.88 0.69
N LYS A 116 -12.49 5.44 0.38
CA LYS A 116 -13.76 4.67 0.37
C LYS A 116 -13.73 3.56 -0.66
N SER A 117 -13.25 3.85 -1.86
CA SER A 117 -13.09 2.85 -2.93
C SER A 117 -12.13 1.74 -2.52
N THR A 118 -11.03 2.09 -1.84
CA THR A 118 -10.08 1.10 -1.29
C THR A 118 -10.75 0.19 -0.26
N ILE A 119 -11.50 0.77 0.68
CA ILE A 119 -12.23 0.00 1.69
C ILE A 119 -13.26 -0.92 1.04
N GLN A 120 -14.01 -0.41 0.05
CA GLN A 120 -14.98 -1.20 -0.69
C GLN A 120 -14.32 -2.36 -1.43
N PHE A 121 -13.20 -2.12 -2.10
CA PHE A 121 -12.43 -3.14 -2.82
C PHE A 121 -11.96 -4.24 -1.87
N ILE A 122 -11.36 -3.88 -0.74
CA ILE A 122 -10.91 -4.84 0.29
C ILE A 122 -12.10 -5.64 0.85
N THR A 123 -13.22 -4.96 1.13
CA THR A 123 -14.43 -5.61 1.64
C THR A 123 -15.04 -6.61 0.66
N LEU A 124 -15.00 -6.29 -0.63
CA LEU A 124 -15.53 -7.16 -1.69
C LEU A 124 -14.67 -8.42 -1.88
N HIS A 125 -13.36 -8.26 -1.91
CA HIS A 125 -12.43 -9.35 -2.24
C HIS A 125 -11.95 -10.15 -1.04
N GLN A 126 -12.16 -9.64 0.18
CA GLN A 126 -11.88 -10.33 1.45
C GLN A 126 -10.51 -11.03 1.47
N PRO A 127 -9.39 -10.31 1.22
CA PRO A 127 -8.07 -10.92 1.24
C PRO A 127 -7.76 -11.48 2.62
N LYS A 128 -6.81 -12.44 2.70
CA LYS A 128 -6.36 -13.00 3.97
C LYS A 128 -5.80 -11.91 4.89
N TYR A 129 -4.97 -11.03 4.32
CA TYR A 129 -4.42 -9.86 4.99
C TYR A 129 -4.65 -8.59 4.17
N TRP A 130 -4.76 -7.47 4.85
CA TRP A 130 -4.82 -6.18 4.16
C TRP A 130 -4.20 -5.08 5.01
N VAL A 131 -3.60 -4.11 4.32
CA VAL A 131 -3.00 -2.91 4.90
C VAL A 131 -3.46 -1.69 4.11
N ILE A 132 -3.93 -0.66 4.80
CA ILE A 132 -4.06 0.69 4.26
C ILE A 132 -3.00 1.55 4.96
N GLU A 133 -2.11 2.15 4.20
CA GLU A 133 -1.03 3.01 4.69
C GLU A 133 -1.32 4.47 4.40
N ASN A 134 -0.98 5.35 5.33
CA ASN A 134 -0.97 6.79 5.09
C ASN A 134 -0.07 7.51 6.12
N VAL A 135 0.00 8.85 6.01
CA VAL A 135 0.81 9.70 6.90
C VAL A 135 0.12 9.98 8.24
N ALA A 136 0.89 10.36 9.26
CA ALA A 136 0.35 10.69 10.60
C ALA A 136 -0.75 11.76 10.58
N GLY A 137 -0.72 12.67 9.62
CA GLY A 137 -1.76 13.71 9.46
C GLY A 137 -3.14 13.18 9.10
N SER A 138 -3.25 11.95 8.60
CA SER A 138 -4.52 11.32 8.26
C SER A 138 -5.23 10.67 9.47
N ILE A 139 -4.56 10.41 10.58
CA ILE A 139 -5.09 9.60 11.68
C ILE A 139 -6.51 10.03 12.10
N LYS A 140 -6.69 11.29 12.50
CA LYS A 140 -7.99 11.79 12.94
C LYS A 140 -9.05 11.77 11.83
N MET A 141 -8.64 11.88 10.57
CA MET A 141 -9.54 11.92 9.43
C MET A 141 -10.00 10.53 9.02
N PHE A 142 -9.10 9.54 9.11
CA PHE A 142 -9.38 8.14 8.76
C PHE A 142 -10.09 7.39 9.89
N GLU A 143 -10.02 7.88 11.14
CA GLU A 143 -10.60 7.20 12.31
C GLU A 143 -12.09 6.89 12.14
N LYS A 144 -12.83 7.76 11.48
CA LYS A 144 -14.28 7.56 11.20
C LYS A 144 -14.58 6.44 10.20
N TYR A 145 -13.57 6.05 9.40
CA TYR A 145 -13.71 5.00 8.37
C TYR A 145 -13.03 3.69 8.77
N LEU A 146 -11.86 3.78 9.42
CA LEU A 146 -10.98 2.65 9.70
C LEU A 146 -10.76 2.38 11.19
N GLY A 147 -11.26 3.25 12.06
CA GLY A 147 -10.96 3.19 13.48
C GLY A 147 -9.52 3.63 13.79
N LYS A 148 -9.01 3.17 14.94
CA LYS A 148 -7.62 3.45 15.32
C LYS A 148 -6.62 2.69 14.43
N PRO A 149 -5.43 3.26 14.19
CA PRO A 149 -4.38 2.53 13.49
C PRO A 149 -4.04 1.20 14.18
N THR A 150 -3.79 0.18 13.38
CA THR A 150 -3.28 -1.11 13.85
C THR A 150 -1.85 -0.99 14.34
N GLN A 151 -1.02 -0.25 13.58
CA GLN A 151 0.38 -0.01 13.93
C GLN A 151 0.89 1.32 13.37
N ILE A 152 1.82 1.97 14.07
CA ILE A 152 2.51 3.17 13.59
C ILE A 152 4.01 2.88 13.59
N ILE A 153 4.64 3.04 12.43
CA ILE A 153 6.07 2.78 12.23
C ILE A 153 6.72 4.05 11.67
N GLY A 154 7.35 4.84 12.53
CA GLY A 154 7.93 6.11 12.12
C GLY A 154 6.88 7.07 11.57
N SER A 155 6.94 7.39 10.28
CA SER A 155 5.97 8.26 9.60
C SER A 155 4.83 7.51 8.93
N GLN A 156 4.91 6.20 8.80
CA GLN A 156 3.88 5.34 8.23
C GLN A 156 2.86 4.97 9.30
N VAL A 157 1.59 5.19 8.99
CA VAL A 157 0.45 4.78 9.81
C VAL A 157 -0.29 3.68 9.07
N LEU A 158 -0.46 2.54 9.71
CA LEU A 158 -0.99 1.32 9.11
C LEU A 158 -2.32 0.95 9.77
N TRP A 159 -3.34 0.76 8.96
CA TRP A 159 -4.62 0.18 9.34
C TRP A 159 -4.79 -1.15 8.63
N GLY A 160 -5.38 -2.13 9.27
CA GLY A 160 -5.65 -3.38 8.58
C GLY A 160 -5.76 -4.60 9.47
N ASN A 161 -5.95 -5.71 8.77
CA ASN A 161 -5.82 -7.05 9.32
C ASN A 161 -4.50 -7.65 8.86
N PHE A 162 -3.48 -7.54 9.68
CA PHE A 162 -2.15 -8.05 9.41
C PHE A 162 -1.41 -8.36 10.72
N PRO A 163 -0.43 -9.28 10.73
CA PRO A 163 0.37 -9.56 11.91
C PRO A 163 1.28 -8.38 12.27
N PHE A 164 1.60 -8.22 13.56
CA PHE A 164 2.45 -7.15 14.04
C PHE A 164 3.83 -7.17 13.37
N ILE A 165 4.22 -6.06 12.78
CA ILE A 165 5.50 -5.91 12.07
C ILE A 165 6.59 -5.61 13.10
N MET A 166 7.53 -6.53 13.24
CA MET A 166 8.72 -6.32 14.08
C MET A 166 9.88 -5.83 13.23
N LEU A 167 10.47 -4.72 13.60
CA LEU A 167 11.65 -4.17 12.94
C LEU A 167 12.88 -4.33 13.80
N SER A 168 14.05 -4.37 13.17
CA SER A 168 15.32 -4.41 13.87
C SER A 168 15.47 -3.22 14.82
N PRO A 169 16.05 -3.42 16.01
CA PRO A 169 16.32 -2.33 16.95
C PRO A 169 17.12 -1.21 16.25
N GLY A 170 16.65 0.02 16.44
CA GLY A 170 17.32 1.20 15.84
C GLY A 170 16.87 1.58 14.44
N PHE A 171 15.87 0.89 13.87
CA PHE A 171 15.28 1.33 12.61
C PHE A 171 14.85 2.80 12.69
N LYS A 172 15.39 3.60 11.78
CA LYS A 172 14.95 4.97 11.53
C LYS A 172 14.75 5.10 10.03
N LYS A 173 13.55 5.50 9.61
CA LYS A 173 13.38 5.93 8.22
C LYS A 173 14.38 7.05 7.96
N ASN A 174 15.37 6.79 7.11
CA ASN A 174 16.22 7.85 6.61
C ASN A 174 15.30 8.87 5.94
N LYS A 175 15.27 10.09 6.45
CA LYS A 175 14.77 11.18 5.63
C LYS A 175 15.62 11.11 4.39
N SER A 176 15.01 10.92 3.23
CA SER A 176 15.73 11.10 1.98
C SER A 176 16.33 12.49 2.06
N ASP A 177 17.64 12.52 2.30
CA ASP A 177 18.44 13.74 2.33
C ASP A 177 18.42 14.26 0.92
N GLY A 178 17.71 15.01 0.57
CA GLY A 178 17.82 15.45 -0.69
C GLY A 178 16.71 16.28 -1.09
N ASP A 179 17.02 17.12 -1.59
CA ASP A 179 16.34 17.72 -2.71
C ASP A 179 14.93 18.21 -2.37
N SER A 180 14.84 18.99 -1.27
CA SER A 180 13.70 19.86 -1.09
C SER A 180 13.48 20.76 -2.33
N TRP A 181 14.48 20.86 -3.21
CA TRP A 181 14.54 21.72 -4.40
C TRP A 181 14.76 20.95 -5.72
N SER A 182 14.72 19.63 -5.70
CA SER A 182 14.91 18.82 -6.90
C SER A 182 13.75 19.03 -7.92
N SER A 183 14.10 19.15 -9.19
CA SER A 183 13.17 19.12 -10.32
C SER A 183 12.78 17.70 -10.75
N ASP A 184 13.18 16.67 -10.00
CA ASP A 184 12.88 15.28 -10.26
C ASP A 184 11.35 15.04 -10.24
N PRO A 185 10.75 14.60 -11.34
CA PRO A 185 9.30 14.37 -11.43
C PRO A 185 8.83 13.26 -10.48
N LEU A 186 9.71 12.32 -10.10
CA LEU A 186 9.42 11.24 -9.13
C LEU A 186 9.75 11.59 -7.68
N ARG A 187 10.11 12.84 -7.39
CA ARG A 187 10.47 13.28 -6.03
C ARG A 187 9.39 12.94 -5.00
N ALA A 188 8.11 13.15 -5.33
CA ALA A 188 7.02 12.81 -4.43
C ALA A 188 6.98 11.32 -4.12
N ASN A 189 7.11 10.46 -5.14
CA ASN A 189 7.16 9.02 -5.02
C ASN A 189 8.37 8.54 -4.19
N LYS A 190 9.57 9.14 -4.41
CA LYS A 190 10.77 8.81 -3.63
C LYS A 190 10.59 9.12 -2.14
N ARG A 191 9.95 10.24 -1.81
CA ARG A 191 9.66 10.62 -0.41
C ARG A 191 8.58 9.77 0.22
N ALA A 192 7.60 9.32 -0.56
CA ALA A 192 6.48 8.50 -0.11
C ALA A 192 6.83 7.01 -0.06
N LYS A 193 7.93 6.55 -0.69
CA LYS A 193 8.31 5.14 -0.73
C LYS A 193 8.30 4.53 0.67
N VAL A 194 7.55 3.45 0.84
CA VAL A 194 7.57 2.64 2.07
C VAL A 194 8.96 2.03 2.21
N PRO A 195 9.61 2.09 3.39
CA PRO A 195 10.90 1.46 3.62
C PRO A 195 10.86 -0.06 3.40
N TYR A 196 11.92 -0.60 2.80
CA TYR A 196 12.08 -2.04 2.56
C TYR A 196 11.90 -2.87 3.84
N GLU A 197 12.40 -2.38 4.97
CA GLU A 197 12.33 -3.07 6.26
C GLU A 197 10.88 -3.29 6.72
N ILE A 198 9.96 -2.40 6.36
CA ILE A 198 8.52 -2.57 6.67
C ILE A 198 7.94 -3.68 5.81
N SER A 199 8.23 -3.67 4.49
CA SER A 199 7.83 -4.73 3.57
C SER A 199 8.35 -6.10 4.02
N GLN A 200 9.64 -6.17 4.33
CA GLN A 200 10.30 -7.38 4.82
C GLN A 200 9.74 -7.86 6.16
N GLY A 201 9.57 -6.94 7.11
CA GLY A 201 9.01 -7.29 8.43
C GLY A 201 7.58 -7.80 8.34
N LEU A 202 6.75 -7.23 7.45
CA LEU A 202 5.40 -7.75 7.20
C LEU A 202 5.46 -9.15 6.60
N LYS A 203 6.29 -9.36 5.57
CA LYS A 203 6.46 -10.66 4.92
C LYS A 203 6.83 -11.74 5.94
N ILE A 204 7.86 -11.51 6.73
CA ILE A 204 8.31 -12.43 7.79
C ILE A 204 7.17 -12.72 8.78
N ALA A 205 6.48 -11.69 9.28
CA ALA A 205 5.40 -11.85 10.23
C ALA A 205 4.22 -12.67 9.68
N MET A 206 3.91 -12.52 8.38
CA MET A 206 2.87 -13.33 7.71
C MET A 206 3.29 -14.79 7.55
N GLU A 207 4.55 -15.06 7.33
CA GLU A 207 5.10 -16.41 7.16
C GLU A 207 5.24 -17.14 8.50
N GLU A 208 5.72 -16.48 9.54
CA GLU A 208 5.83 -17.03 10.87
C GLU A 208 4.48 -17.40 11.50
N GLN A 209 3.41 -16.61 11.22
CA GLN A 209 2.06 -16.98 11.67
C GLN A 209 1.56 -18.29 11.07
N ARG A 210 1.99 -18.67 9.87
CA ARG A 210 1.64 -19.97 9.28
C ARG A 210 2.21 -21.13 10.10
N THR A 211 3.44 -20.99 10.56
CA THR A 211 4.09 -22.07 11.34
C THR A 211 3.44 -22.31 12.70
N LEU A 212 2.87 -21.29 13.34
CA LEU A 212 2.16 -21.44 14.63
C LEU A 212 0.85 -22.24 14.50
N TRP A 213 0.14 -22.12 13.37
CA TRP A 213 -1.10 -22.89 13.13
C TRP A 213 -0.84 -24.33 12.66
N GLU A 214 0.33 -24.61 12.12
CA GLU A 214 0.73 -25.96 11.71
C GLU A 214 1.14 -26.84 12.89
N TRP A 215 1.29 -26.29 14.10
CA TRP A 215 1.68 -27.00 15.33
C TRP A 215 0.49 -27.29 16.25
N VAL A 216 -0.74 -26.95 15.86
CA VAL A 216 -2.00 -27.22 16.56
C VAL A 216 -2.88 -28.16 15.75
#